data_095b6426db70ab80a729f52a32dfce9a
#
_entry.id   095b6426db70ab80a729f52a32dfce9a
#
_cell.length_a   1.000
_cell.length_b   1.000
_cell.length_c   1.000
_cell.angle_alpha   90.00
_cell.angle_beta   90.00
_cell.angle_gamma   90.00
#
_symmetry.space_group_name_H-M   'P 1'
#
loop_
_entity.id
_entity.type
_entity.pdbx_description
1 polymer ?
#
loop_
_entity_poly.entity_id
_entity_poly.type
_entity_poly.pdbx_seq_one_letter_code
_entity_poly.pdbx_strand_id
1 'polypeptide(L)'
;GPSIIAAYDVGLGTEPVGHKQFSGDGKTPEGLYYINRRNPESRYHLSLGISYPNVQDAAFALSQGRHPGNDIFIHGQGPEGKVLAPQKRDWTVGCIAVTDAQMEDIYAMVKDGTPIQINP
;
A
#
# COMPACT_ATOMS: atom_id res chain seq x y z
N GLY A 1 4.97 -23.14 -12.40
CA GLY A 1 4.34 -22.12 -11.60
C GLY A 1 5.18 -20.87 -11.46
N PRO A 2 4.68 -19.84 -10.85
CA PRO A 2 5.43 -18.59 -10.69
C PRO A 2 6.65 -18.78 -9.78
N SER A 3 7.74 -18.18 -10.17
CA SER A 3 8.96 -18.14 -9.38
C SER A 3 8.98 -16.90 -8.51
N ILE A 4 9.49 -17.01 -7.29
CA ILE A 4 9.75 -15.84 -6.45
C ILE A 4 11.09 -15.24 -6.87
N ILE A 5 11.06 -13.97 -7.31
CA ILE A 5 12.26 -13.24 -7.71
C ILE A 5 12.90 -12.56 -6.51
N ALA A 6 12.08 -12.02 -5.61
CA ALA A 6 12.51 -11.33 -4.40
C ALA A 6 11.39 -11.40 -3.35
N ALA A 7 11.76 -11.28 -2.09
CA ALA A 7 10.82 -11.24 -0.97
C ALA A 7 11.24 -10.17 0.02
N TYR A 8 10.26 -9.42 0.55
CA TYR A 8 10.51 -8.31 1.47
C TYR A 8 9.52 -8.35 2.62
N ASP A 9 9.98 -8.00 3.81
CA ASP A 9 9.07 -7.72 4.92
C ASP A 9 8.41 -6.37 4.68
N VAL A 10 7.13 -6.25 5.02
CA VAL A 10 6.35 -5.03 4.80
C VAL A 10 5.73 -4.53 6.09
N GLY A 11 5.56 -3.21 6.20
CA GLY A 11 4.70 -2.57 7.18
C GLY A 11 3.37 -2.23 6.54
N LEU A 12 2.29 -2.41 7.28
CA LEU A 12 0.93 -2.16 6.82
C LEU A 12 0.30 -1.00 7.62
N GLY A 13 -0.99 -0.81 7.45
CA GLY A 13 -1.76 0.14 8.25
C GLY A 13 -1.77 -0.24 9.73
N THR A 14 -2.03 0.73 10.60
CA THR A 14 -2.01 0.53 12.07
C THR A 14 -3.04 -0.47 12.55
N GLU A 15 -4.06 -0.76 11.75
CA GLU A 15 -5.04 -1.83 11.98
C GLU A 15 -4.87 -2.88 10.87
N PRO A 16 -3.85 -3.74 10.95
CA PRO A 16 -3.40 -4.55 9.81
C PRO A 16 -4.30 -5.74 9.48
N VAL A 17 -5.23 -6.10 10.35
CA VAL A 17 -6.12 -7.24 10.14
C VAL A 17 -7.43 -6.78 9.49
N GLY A 18 -7.76 -7.40 8.37
CA GLY A 18 -8.99 -7.11 7.64
C GLY A 18 -8.81 -6.13 6.49
N HIS A 19 -9.77 -6.17 5.58
CA HIS A 19 -9.79 -5.34 4.39
C HIS A 19 -10.16 -3.88 4.70
N LYS A 20 -9.45 -2.95 4.09
CA LYS A 20 -9.80 -1.52 4.16
C LYS A 20 -11.19 -1.28 3.58
N GLN A 21 -12.02 -0.55 4.31
CA GLN A 21 -13.38 -0.22 3.93
C GLN A 21 -13.64 1.30 3.87
N PHE A 22 -13.00 2.06 4.75
CA PHE A 22 -13.30 3.49 4.92
C PHE A 22 -12.04 4.31 5.11
N SER A 23 -12.12 5.56 4.70
CA SER A 23 -11.07 6.55 5.01
C SER A 23 -10.86 6.61 6.53
N GLY A 24 -9.60 6.56 6.95
CA GLY A 24 -9.22 6.70 8.35
C GLY A 24 -9.35 5.43 9.19
N ASP A 25 -9.69 4.27 8.60
CA ASP A 25 -9.82 3.03 9.35
C ASP A 25 -8.48 2.36 9.70
N GLY A 26 -7.36 2.87 9.19
CA GLY A 26 -6.04 2.34 9.48
C GLY A 26 -5.75 0.99 8.83
N LYS A 27 -6.61 0.52 7.94
CA LYS A 27 -6.48 -0.78 7.29
C LYS A 27 -5.87 -0.65 5.92
N THR A 28 -5.20 -1.73 5.49
CA THR A 28 -4.69 -1.91 4.12
C THR A 28 -5.72 -2.72 3.32
N PRO A 29 -5.97 -2.38 2.04
CA PRO A 29 -6.88 -3.17 1.21
C PRO A 29 -6.40 -4.62 1.07
N GLU A 30 -7.34 -5.56 0.93
CA GLU A 30 -7.08 -6.96 0.61
C GLU A 30 -7.78 -7.31 -0.70
N GLY A 31 -7.18 -8.17 -1.50
CA GLY A 31 -7.72 -8.58 -2.78
C GLY A 31 -6.81 -8.22 -3.95
N LEU A 32 -7.38 -8.25 -5.16
CA LEU A 32 -6.64 -7.97 -6.39
C LEU A 32 -6.81 -6.52 -6.80
N TYR A 33 -5.69 -5.86 -6.98
CA TYR A 33 -5.61 -4.49 -7.49
C TYR A 33 -4.52 -4.41 -8.56
N TYR A 34 -4.25 -3.19 -9.05
CA TYR A 34 -3.23 -2.95 -10.08
C TYR A 34 -2.39 -1.75 -9.70
N ILE A 35 -1.12 -1.79 -10.07
CA ILE A 35 -0.24 -0.63 -9.99
C ILE A 35 -0.65 0.32 -11.11
N ASN A 36 -1.03 1.55 -10.80
CA ASN A 36 -1.57 2.47 -11.80
C ASN A 36 -0.90 3.83 -11.86
N ARG A 37 0.09 4.09 -11.01
CA ARG A 37 0.83 5.36 -11.03
C ARG A 37 2.12 5.21 -10.26
N ARG A 38 3.01 6.17 -10.44
CA ARG A 38 4.29 6.22 -9.73
C ARG A 38 4.63 7.64 -9.38
N ASN A 39 5.33 7.81 -8.24
CA ASN A 39 5.78 9.11 -7.77
C ASN A 39 7.24 9.02 -7.33
N PRO A 40 8.18 9.57 -8.15
CA PRO A 40 9.60 9.58 -7.77
C PRO A 40 9.95 10.62 -6.71
N GLU A 41 9.00 11.52 -6.38
CA GLU A 41 9.19 12.59 -5.40
C GLU A 41 8.28 12.36 -4.19
N SER A 42 8.09 11.10 -3.80
CA SER A 42 7.27 10.76 -2.66
C SER A 42 7.88 11.26 -1.35
N ARG A 43 7.04 11.69 -0.44
CA ARG A 43 7.39 11.97 0.96
C ARG A 43 8.07 10.79 1.63
N TYR A 44 7.82 9.58 1.15
CA TYR A 44 8.38 8.32 1.66
C TYR A 44 9.37 7.71 0.66
N HIS A 45 10.18 8.54 0.03
CA HIS A 45 11.23 8.23 -0.93
C HIS A 45 10.68 8.01 -2.35
N LEU A 46 10.12 6.84 -2.63
CA LEU A 46 9.47 6.50 -3.90
C LEU A 46 8.14 5.84 -3.59
N SER A 47 7.15 6.00 -4.49
CA SER A 47 5.83 5.39 -4.32
C SER A 47 5.30 4.81 -5.62
N LEU A 48 4.62 3.65 -5.50
CA LEU A 48 3.79 3.08 -6.55
C LEU A 48 2.35 3.09 -6.08
N GLY A 49 1.45 3.70 -6.85
CA GLY A 49 0.03 3.78 -6.52
C GLY A 49 -0.71 2.50 -6.85
N ILE A 50 -1.60 2.09 -5.97
CA ILE A 50 -2.47 0.93 -6.11
C ILE A 50 -3.87 1.41 -6.48
N SER A 51 -4.59 0.65 -7.30
CA SER A 51 -5.90 1.01 -7.85
C SER A 51 -7.08 0.89 -6.87
N TYR A 52 -6.83 1.11 -5.57
CA TYR A 52 -7.89 1.20 -4.56
C TYR A 52 -8.46 2.62 -4.52
N PRO A 53 -9.78 2.83 -4.36
CA PRO A 53 -10.83 1.81 -4.29
C PRO A 53 -11.23 1.31 -5.68
N ASN A 54 -11.64 0.03 -5.77
CA ASN A 54 -12.32 -0.46 -6.96
C ASN A 54 -13.82 -0.13 -6.88
N VAL A 55 -14.60 -0.57 -7.87
CA VAL A 55 -16.04 -0.25 -7.94
C VAL A 55 -16.79 -0.81 -6.73
N GLN A 56 -16.47 -2.04 -6.32
CA GLN A 56 -17.11 -2.67 -5.16
C GLN A 56 -16.76 -1.96 -3.86
N ASP A 57 -15.49 -1.58 -3.68
CA ASP A 57 -15.04 -0.84 -2.51
C ASP A 57 -15.78 0.49 -2.36
N ALA A 58 -15.87 1.23 -3.46
CA ALA A 58 -16.55 2.53 -3.47
C ALA A 58 -18.05 2.37 -3.20
N ALA A 59 -18.69 1.38 -3.81
CA ALA A 59 -20.12 1.13 -3.63
C ALA A 59 -20.44 0.73 -2.19
N PHE A 60 -19.63 -0.10 -1.57
CA PHE A 60 -19.83 -0.51 -0.17
C PHE A 60 -19.75 0.68 0.77
N ALA A 61 -18.68 1.49 0.66
CA ALA A 61 -18.51 2.66 1.52
C ALA A 61 -19.66 3.65 1.35
N LEU A 62 -20.09 3.90 0.11
CA LEU A 62 -21.21 4.78 -0.18
C LEU A 62 -22.50 4.26 0.46
N SER A 63 -22.75 2.94 0.41
CA SER A 63 -23.92 2.31 1.03
C SER A 63 -23.98 2.53 2.55
N GLN A 64 -22.83 2.76 3.19
CA GLN A 64 -22.71 3.05 4.61
C GLN A 64 -22.65 4.57 4.90
N GLY A 65 -22.83 5.40 3.87
CA GLY A 65 -22.75 6.87 4.02
C GLY A 65 -21.34 7.38 4.32
N ARG A 66 -20.29 6.65 3.88
CA ARG A 66 -18.89 6.97 4.21
C ARG A 66 -18.02 6.97 2.95
N HIS A 67 -16.86 7.61 3.07
CA HIS A 67 -15.87 7.66 2.00
C HIS A 67 -14.92 6.44 2.12
N PRO A 68 -14.59 5.75 1.00
CA PRO A 68 -13.71 4.59 1.08
C PRO A 68 -12.24 4.92 1.37
N GLY A 69 -11.85 6.16 1.19
CA GLY A 69 -10.47 6.58 1.18
C GLY A 69 -9.85 6.42 -0.20
N ASN A 70 -8.60 6.83 -0.33
CA ASN A 70 -7.82 6.73 -1.56
C ASN A 70 -6.33 6.79 -1.22
N ASP A 71 -5.48 6.98 -2.23
CA ASP A 71 -4.03 7.18 -2.05
C ASP A 71 -3.37 6.04 -1.26
N ILE A 72 -3.65 4.81 -1.69
CA ILE A 72 -2.93 3.64 -1.20
C ILE A 72 -1.73 3.40 -2.11
N PHE A 73 -0.55 3.36 -1.49
CA PHE A 73 0.72 3.20 -2.19
C PHE A 73 1.54 2.06 -1.60
N ILE A 74 2.45 1.51 -2.39
CA ILE A 74 3.66 0.87 -1.89
C ILE A 74 4.72 1.97 -1.86
N HIS A 75 5.36 2.19 -0.71
CA HIS A 75 6.35 3.25 -0.57
C HIS A 75 7.50 2.86 0.33
N GLY A 76 8.58 3.63 0.28
CA GLY A 76 9.70 3.52 1.20
C GLY A 76 9.38 4.13 2.56
N GLN A 77 10.40 4.36 3.35
CA GLN A 77 10.26 4.93 4.68
C GLN A 77 10.36 6.47 4.67
N GLY A 78 11.30 7.01 3.90
CA GLY A 78 11.63 8.41 4.01
C GLY A 78 12.12 8.78 5.42
N PRO A 79 12.31 10.05 5.72
CA PRO A 79 12.76 10.47 7.06
C PRO A 79 11.79 10.07 8.17
N GLU A 80 10.49 10.23 7.95
CA GLU A 80 9.45 9.91 8.92
C GLU A 80 9.38 8.41 9.22
N GLY A 81 9.41 7.58 8.17
CA GLY A 81 9.32 6.13 8.33
C GLY A 81 10.55 5.54 9.01
N LYS A 82 11.72 6.13 8.82
CA LYS A 82 12.94 5.70 9.52
C LYS A 82 12.85 5.87 11.03
N VAL A 83 12.05 6.82 11.48
CA VAL A 83 11.77 7.03 12.91
C VAL A 83 10.68 6.07 13.40
N LEU A 84 9.61 5.91 12.62
CA LEU A 84 8.42 5.17 13.05
C LEU A 84 8.56 3.65 12.91
N ALA A 85 9.18 3.16 11.84
CA ALA A 85 9.26 1.73 11.55
C ALA A 85 9.94 0.91 12.65
N PRO A 86 11.05 1.38 13.28
CA PRO A 86 11.66 0.64 14.38
C PRO A 86 10.78 0.54 15.62
N GLN A 87 9.82 1.46 15.78
CA GLN A 87 8.92 1.50 16.94
C GLN A 87 7.69 0.65 16.74
N LYS A 88 7.22 0.51 15.49
CA LYS A 88 6.00 -0.23 15.16
C LYS A 88 6.08 -0.71 13.71
N ARG A 89 5.99 -2.03 13.51
CA ARG A 89 6.05 -2.64 12.18
C ARG A 89 4.97 -2.07 11.24
N ASP A 90 3.72 -2.03 11.71
CA ASP A 90 2.57 -1.56 10.95
C ASP A 90 2.28 -0.12 11.32
N TRP A 91 3.09 0.78 10.76
CA TRP A 91 3.13 2.19 11.15
C TRP A 91 2.37 3.12 10.21
N THR A 92 1.87 2.61 9.07
CA THR A 92 1.23 3.46 8.05
C THR A 92 -0.24 3.72 8.37
N VAL A 93 -0.88 4.55 7.57
CA VAL A 93 -2.32 4.79 7.67
C VAL A 93 -3.13 3.96 6.66
N GLY A 94 -2.51 2.93 6.09
CA GLY A 94 -3.14 2.01 5.14
C GLY A 94 -2.25 1.60 3.98
N CYS A 95 -1.16 2.30 3.73
CA CYS A 95 -0.19 1.98 2.69
C CYS A 95 0.67 0.77 3.07
N ILE A 96 1.39 0.24 2.09
CA ILE A 96 2.34 -0.85 2.26
C ILE A 96 3.74 -0.25 2.25
N ALA A 97 4.49 -0.39 3.34
CA ALA A 97 5.82 0.19 3.50
C ALA A 97 6.92 -0.87 3.44
N VAL A 98 7.99 -0.54 2.75
CA VAL A 98 9.25 -1.28 2.71
C VAL A 98 10.40 -0.32 3.04
N THR A 99 11.63 -0.79 3.10
CA THR A 99 12.78 0.12 3.26
C THR A 99 12.99 0.93 1.97
N ASP A 100 13.74 2.02 2.06
CA ASP A 100 14.04 2.84 0.88
C ASP A 100 14.80 2.04 -0.18
N ALA A 101 15.77 1.23 0.22
CA ALA A 101 16.53 0.39 -0.71
C ALA A 101 15.65 -0.66 -1.38
N GLN A 102 14.75 -1.30 -0.64
CA GLN A 102 13.79 -2.25 -1.19
C GLN A 102 12.83 -1.56 -2.16
N MET A 103 12.39 -0.34 -1.83
CA MET A 103 11.49 0.42 -2.70
C MET A 103 12.17 0.77 -4.02
N GLU A 104 13.45 1.07 -4.01
CA GLU A 104 14.20 1.32 -5.25
C GLU A 104 14.19 0.10 -6.16
N ASP A 105 14.37 -1.10 -5.60
CA ASP A 105 14.31 -2.35 -6.36
C ASP A 105 12.91 -2.59 -6.93
N ILE A 106 11.88 -2.45 -6.11
CA ILE A 106 10.49 -2.64 -6.52
C ILE A 106 10.11 -1.64 -7.61
N TYR A 107 10.48 -0.38 -7.44
CA TYR A 107 10.19 0.68 -8.39
C TYR A 107 10.80 0.40 -9.77
N ALA A 108 11.99 -0.18 -9.79
CA ALA A 108 12.68 -0.54 -11.02
C ALA A 108 12.06 -1.78 -11.70
N MET A 109 11.57 -2.74 -10.93
CA MET A 109 11.04 -4.01 -11.45
C MET A 109 9.58 -3.95 -11.88
N VAL A 110 8.77 -3.16 -11.20
CA VAL A 110 7.30 -3.18 -11.33
C VAL A 110 6.84 -2.05 -12.23
N LYS A 111 6.06 -2.40 -13.26
CA LYS A 111 5.50 -1.44 -14.23
C LYS A 111 4.05 -1.12 -13.91
N ASP A 112 3.57 0.02 -14.38
CA ASP A 112 2.15 0.36 -14.34
C ASP A 112 1.35 -0.71 -15.09
N GLY A 113 0.20 -1.08 -14.53
CA GLY A 113 -0.61 -2.18 -15.04
C GLY A 113 -0.30 -3.53 -14.40
N THR A 114 0.77 -3.63 -13.62
CA THR A 114 1.12 -4.87 -12.91
C THR A 114 0.04 -5.21 -11.89
N PRO A 115 -0.50 -6.44 -11.91
CA PRO A 115 -1.44 -6.87 -10.87
C PRO A 115 -0.74 -7.05 -9.52
N ILE A 116 -1.45 -6.72 -8.46
CA ILE A 116 -1.00 -6.93 -7.08
C ILE A 116 -2.10 -7.65 -6.31
N GLN A 117 -1.76 -8.80 -5.73
CA GLN A 117 -2.66 -9.54 -4.85
C GLN A 117 -2.25 -9.28 -3.41
N ILE A 118 -3.17 -8.73 -2.63
CA ILE A 118 -2.93 -8.43 -1.21
C ILE A 118 -3.72 -9.45 -0.40
N ASN A 119 -3.02 -10.37 0.23
CA ASN A 119 -3.63 -11.45 1.02
C ASN A 119 -3.68 -11.08 2.50
N PRO A 120 -4.68 -11.62 3.23
CA PRO A 120 -4.77 -11.43 4.69
C PRO A 120 -3.54 -11.94 5.42
#